data_afab71351f7fcc68a1f726177adc904b
#
_entry.id   afab71351f7fcc68a1f726177adc904b
#
_cell.length_a   1.000
_cell.length_b   1.000
_cell.length_c   1.000
_cell.angle_alpha   90.00
_cell.angle_beta   90.00
_cell.angle_gamma   90.00
#
_symmetry.space_group_name_H-M   'P 1'
#
loop_
_entity.id
_entity.type
_entity.pdbx_description
1 polymer ?
#
loop_
_entity_poly.entity_id
_entity_poly.type
_entity_poly.pdbx_seq_one_letter_code
_entity_poly.pdbx_strand_id
1 'polypeptide(L)'
;MEWLTSIKKSIDFMEAHLLDDISADDVASEIFMSPFYFQRGFKILTEMTPSECIRNRRLYLAALDFLGGKEKVIDKNCAWNKAFFLLYYIRDSVLIFYRICCESDFVDDGEFMSEKEIHEKLENLKNYLRSLGSVIVAFSSGVDSTFLLKIAHDVLGENAVAVTAKSCSFPKREADEAEEFCKKEGIRHISVDSEELDIPEFRRNPKNRCYLCKKEIFTKIIALAKENKITFVCEGSNMDDNGDYRPGLQAVAELGVKSPLRYCNLYKEEIRALSKEMNLPTWKKQSFACLSSRFPYGEEISEKKLLMVDRAEQFLLDKEFCQLRVRIHGENLARIEVSPAEMEKAFLLREEIMGALKSFGFLYVSLDLQGYRTGAMNEALK
;
A
#
# COMPACT_ATOMS: atom_id res chain seq x y z
N MET A 1 4.40 27.28 -16.71
CA MET A 1 5.77 27.58 -16.28
C MET A 1 5.86 28.71 -15.23
N GLU A 2 5.08 29.78 -15.33
CA GLU A 2 5.15 30.91 -14.34
C GLU A 2 4.81 30.52 -12.88
N TRP A 3 3.83 29.68 -12.67
CA TRP A 3 3.41 29.29 -11.31
C TRP A 3 4.47 28.53 -10.51
N LEU A 4 5.16 27.57 -11.14
CA LEU A 4 6.25 26.81 -10.47
C LEU A 4 7.41 27.74 -10.09
N THR A 5 7.75 28.68 -10.96
CA THR A 5 8.77 29.69 -10.68
C THR A 5 8.40 30.59 -9.50
N SER A 6 7.12 30.99 -9.41
CA SER A 6 6.63 31.81 -8.31
C SER A 6 6.61 31.05 -6.99
N ILE A 7 6.21 29.77 -7.01
CA ILE A 7 6.28 28.90 -5.81
C ILE A 7 7.75 28.70 -5.37
N LYS A 8 8.67 28.46 -6.29
CA LYS A 8 10.10 28.36 -5.93
C LYS A 8 10.60 29.62 -5.27
N LYS A 9 10.32 30.79 -5.83
CA LYS A 9 10.69 32.09 -5.21
C LYS A 9 10.07 32.29 -3.84
N SER A 10 8.80 31.87 -3.64
CA SER A 10 8.17 31.97 -2.33
C SER A 10 8.81 31.09 -1.29
N ILE A 11 9.28 29.91 -1.69
CA ILE A 11 10.02 28.99 -0.84
C ILE A 11 11.40 29.55 -0.47
N ASP A 12 12.14 30.04 -1.45
CA ASP A 12 13.45 30.65 -1.24
C ASP A 12 13.35 31.85 -0.28
N PHE A 13 12.31 32.68 -0.43
CA PHE A 13 12.02 33.78 0.49
C PHE A 13 11.72 33.29 1.91
N MET A 14 10.84 32.29 2.05
CA MET A 14 10.52 31.71 3.36
C MET A 14 11.76 31.13 4.05
N GLU A 15 12.62 30.40 3.34
CA GLU A 15 13.86 29.84 3.89
C GLU A 15 14.85 30.94 4.34
N ALA A 16 14.99 32.01 3.56
CA ALA A 16 15.87 33.13 3.91
C ALA A 16 15.40 33.89 5.17
N HIS A 17 14.08 33.85 5.47
CA HIS A 17 13.46 34.65 6.54
C HIS A 17 12.81 33.78 7.64
N LEU A 18 13.24 32.51 7.80
CA LEU A 18 12.64 31.60 8.78
C LEU A 18 12.74 32.09 10.22
N LEU A 19 13.75 32.87 10.54
CA LEU A 19 13.96 33.45 11.88
C LEU A 19 13.24 34.80 12.11
N ASP A 20 12.72 35.40 11.01
CA ASP A 20 11.99 36.64 11.03
C ASP A 20 10.50 36.39 11.28
N ASP A 21 9.77 37.41 11.72
CA ASP A 21 8.30 37.33 11.90
C ASP A 21 7.59 37.59 10.57
N ILE A 22 7.63 36.57 9.67
CA ILE A 22 6.99 36.63 8.35
C ILE A 22 5.64 35.93 8.38
N SER A 23 4.69 36.50 7.64
CA SER A 23 3.36 35.97 7.37
C SER A 23 3.24 35.43 5.94
N ALA A 24 2.15 34.68 5.67
CA ALA A 24 1.83 34.25 4.30
C ALA A 24 1.57 35.42 3.34
N ASP A 25 1.14 36.57 3.89
CA ASP A 25 0.84 37.76 3.11
C ASP A 25 2.14 38.48 2.68
N ASP A 26 3.18 38.47 3.55
CA ASP A 26 4.51 38.98 3.22
C ASP A 26 5.14 38.16 2.09
N VAL A 27 5.03 36.83 2.17
CA VAL A 27 5.49 35.93 1.10
C VAL A 27 4.76 36.17 -0.22
N ALA A 28 3.43 36.36 -0.16
CA ALA A 28 2.63 36.65 -1.35
C ALA A 28 3.04 37.97 -2.00
N SER A 29 3.33 38.98 -1.19
CA SER A 29 3.77 40.31 -1.63
C SER A 29 5.12 40.24 -2.34
N GLU A 30 6.07 39.47 -1.82
CA GLU A 30 7.40 39.31 -2.44
C GLU A 30 7.34 38.69 -3.84
N ILE A 31 6.40 37.80 -4.10
CA ILE A 31 6.21 37.16 -5.40
C ILE A 31 5.18 37.86 -6.28
N PHE A 32 4.73 39.08 -5.88
CA PHE A 32 3.75 39.90 -6.59
C PHE A 32 2.41 39.19 -6.87
N MET A 33 1.93 38.38 -5.88
CA MET A 33 0.66 37.66 -5.95
C MET A 33 -0.32 38.16 -4.91
N SER A 34 -1.62 38.04 -5.17
CA SER A 34 -2.60 38.28 -4.12
C SER A 34 -2.52 37.15 -3.07
N PRO A 35 -2.62 37.45 -1.76
CA PRO A 35 -2.56 36.48 -0.69
C PRO A 35 -3.50 35.30 -0.88
N PHE A 36 -4.72 35.54 -1.34
CA PHE A 36 -5.72 34.52 -1.59
C PHE A 36 -5.30 33.51 -2.68
N TYR A 37 -4.82 34.02 -3.83
CA TYR A 37 -4.35 33.15 -4.93
C TYR A 37 -3.08 32.39 -4.55
N PHE A 38 -2.16 33.05 -3.87
CA PHE A 38 -0.94 32.42 -3.39
C PHE A 38 -1.24 31.28 -2.42
N GLN A 39 -1.99 31.53 -1.35
CA GLN A 39 -2.30 30.51 -0.33
C GLN A 39 -3.02 29.30 -0.93
N ARG A 40 -3.98 29.54 -1.83
CA ARG A 40 -4.72 28.46 -2.47
C ARG A 40 -3.86 27.66 -3.44
N GLY A 41 -3.06 28.32 -4.27
CA GLY A 41 -2.16 27.64 -5.22
C GLY A 41 -1.03 26.92 -4.53
N PHE A 42 -0.44 27.54 -3.50
CA PHE A 42 0.58 26.90 -2.67
C PHE A 42 0.04 25.62 -2.03
N LYS A 43 -1.15 25.67 -1.43
CA LYS A 43 -1.77 24.50 -0.80
C LYS A 43 -2.09 23.37 -1.80
N ILE A 44 -2.50 23.72 -3.03
CA ILE A 44 -2.78 22.70 -4.08
C ILE A 44 -1.49 21.99 -4.49
N LEU A 45 -0.35 22.71 -4.58
CA LEU A 45 0.90 22.16 -5.06
C LEU A 45 1.73 21.49 -3.96
N THR A 46 1.63 21.96 -2.72
CA THR A 46 2.46 21.48 -1.59
C THR A 46 1.65 20.72 -0.54
N GLU A 47 0.33 20.60 -0.71
CA GLU A 47 -0.61 20.00 0.24
C GLU A 47 -0.68 20.72 1.60
N MET A 48 0.10 21.80 1.80
CA MET A 48 0.19 22.61 3.02
C MET A 48 -0.13 24.09 2.74
N THR A 49 -0.57 24.81 3.75
CA THR A 49 -0.61 26.28 3.68
C THR A 49 0.80 26.87 3.86
N PRO A 50 1.10 28.08 3.35
CA PRO A 50 2.38 28.75 3.57
C PRO A 50 2.73 28.89 5.06
N SER A 51 1.77 29.21 5.90
CA SER A 51 1.96 29.33 7.36
C SER A 51 2.29 27.99 8.02
N GLU A 52 1.68 26.88 7.58
CA GLU A 52 2.04 25.53 8.03
C GLU A 52 3.46 25.17 7.60
N CYS A 53 3.84 25.53 6.37
CA CYS A 53 5.18 25.32 5.85
C CYS A 53 6.24 26.05 6.68
N ILE A 54 6.07 27.36 6.93
CA ILE A 54 6.98 28.16 7.76
C ILE A 54 7.08 27.57 9.17
N ARG A 55 5.95 27.25 9.80
CA ARG A 55 5.92 26.67 11.16
C ARG A 55 6.66 25.33 11.23
N ASN A 56 6.41 24.44 10.28
CA ASN A 56 7.02 23.12 10.24
C ASN A 56 8.54 23.24 10.05
N ARG A 57 8.98 24.16 9.19
CA ARG A 57 10.41 24.39 8.95
C ARG A 57 11.14 24.97 10.16
N ARG A 58 10.50 25.92 10.87
CA ARG A 58 11.02 26.46 12.16
C ARG A 58 11.15 25.35 13.21
N LEU A 59 10.15 24.48 13.33
CA LEU A 59 10.18 23.35 14.25
C LEU A 59 11.30 22.36 13.91
N TYR A 60 11.54 22.12 12.63
CA TYR A 60 12.64 21.27 12.16
C TYR A 60 14.01 21.84 12.55
N LEU A 61 14.25 23.13 12.32
CA LEU A 61 15.50 23.78 12.70
C LEU A 61 15.70 23.76 14.21
N ALA A 62 14.66 24.03 15.00
CA ALA A 62 14.71 23.94 16.45
C ALA A 62 15.03 22.50 16.92
N ALA A 63 14.51 21.48 16.26
CA ALA A 63 14.82 20.08 16.55
C ALA A 63 16.29 19.74 16.23
N LEU A 64 16.82 20.24 15.13
CA LEU A 64 18.24 20.06 14.77
C LEU A 64 19.19 20.75 15.77
N ASP A 65 18.87 21.97 16.19
CA ASP A 65 19.64 22.69 17.20
C ASP A 65 19.63 21.95 18.54
N PHE A 66 18.50 21.38 18.91
CA PHE A 66 18.33 20.52 20.07
C PHE A 66 19.20 19.27 20.03
N LEU A 67 19.18 18.56 18.87
CA LEU A 67 19.99 17.35 18.63
C LEU A 67 21.49 17.68 18.58
N GLY A 68 21.84 18.87 18.10
CA GLY A 68 23.23 19.41 18.11
C GLY A 68 23.81 19.77 19.47
N GLY A 69 23.04 19.61 20.54
CA GLY A 69 23.53 19.78 21.95
C GLY A 69 23.76 21.24 22.39
N LYS A 70 23.16 22.22 21.72
CA LYS A 70 23.34 23.64 22.03
C LYS A 70 22.51 24.14 23.22
N GLU A 71 21.54 23.37 23.72
CA GLU A 71 20.74 23.73 24.91
C GLU A 71 20.68 22.63 25.97
N LYS A 72 20.64 23.04 27.25
CA LYS A 72 20.48 22.14 28.40
C LYS A 72 19.02 21.80 28.62
N VAL A 73 18.69 20.52 28.53
CA VAL A 73 17.32 20.01 28.69
C VAL A 73 17.11 19.49 30.11
N ILE A 74 16.00 19.88 30.71
CA ILE A 74 15.61 19.54 32.09
C ILE A 74 15.09 18.11 32.23
N ASP A 75 14.64 17.46 31.16
CA ASP A 75 14.14 16.06 31.22
C ASP A 75 14.34 15.31 29.87
N LYS A 76 15.37 14.46 29.84
CA LYS A 76 15.78 13.72 28.61
C LYS A 76 14.77 12.72 28.11
N ASN A 77 13.95 12.11 28.97
CA ASN A 77 13.05 11.01 28.55
C ASN A 77 11.74 11.49 27.92
N CYS A 78 11.23 12.66 28.29
CA CYS A 78 10.02 13.23 27.71
C CYS A 78 10.30 13.96 26.39
N ALA A 79 11.49 14.49 26.21
CA ALA A 79 11.91 15.25 25.03
C ALA A 79 12.24 14.34 23.83
N TRP A 80 12.84 13.18 24.05
CA TRP A 80 13.16 12.21 22.99
C TRP A 80 11.92 11.71 22.27
N ASN A 81 10.85 11.37 23.00
CA ASN A 81 9.61 10.90 22.40
C ASN A 81 8.89 12.00 21.60
N LYS A 82 8.93 13.26 22.08
CA LYS A 82 8.34 14.40 21.34
C LYS A 82 9.17 14.81 20.13
N ALA A 83 10.49 14.80 20.21
CA ALA A 83 11.38 15.11 19.09
C ALA A 83 11.31 14.03 18.01
N PHE A 84 11.22 12.74 18.39
CA PHE A 84 11.08 11.63 17.45
C PHE A 84 9.72 11.67 16.73
N PHE A 85 8.65 11.99 17.43
CA PHE A 85 7.31 12.18 16.86
C PHE A 85 7.26 13.40 15.93
N LEU A 86 7.93 14.47 16.29
CA LEU A 86 8.04 15.71 15.51
C LEU A 86 8.85 15.47 14.21
N LEU A 87 9.98 14.77 14.30
CA LEU A 87 10.82 14.42 13.15
C LEU A 87 10.11 13.47 12.18
N TYR A 88 9.31 12.56 12.68
CA TYR A 88 8.52 11.64 11.85
C TYR A 88 7.42 12.38 11.07
N TYR A 89 6.73 13.33 11.71
CA TYR A 89 5.66 14.12 11.06
C TYR A 89 6.20 15.18 10.08
N ILE A 90 7.42 15.70 10.32
CA ILE A 90 8.07 16.71 9.48
C ILE A 90 8.73 16.05 8.24
N ARG A 91 9.17 14.82 8.33
CA ARG A 91 9.84 14.09 7.25
C ARG A 91 9.02 14.07 5.96
N ASP A 92 7.73 13.76 6.02
CA ASP A 92 6.86 13.68 4.83
C ASP A 92 6.60 15.08 4.23
N SER A 93 6.52 16.11 5.06
CA SER A 93 6.33 17.49 4.64
C SER A 93 7.58 18.08 3.96
N VAL A 94 8.79 17.71 4.43
CA VAL A 94 10.07 18.16 3.87
C VAL A 94 10.39 17.50 2.54
N LEU A 95 9.98 16.24 2.34
CA LEU A 95 10.17 15.51 1.07
C LEU A 95 9.37 16.13 -0.09
N ILE A 96 8.13 16.56 0.17
CA ILE A 96 7.31 17.27 -0.84
C ILE A 96 7.96 18.62 -1.18
N PHE A 97 8.48 19.32 -0.18
CA PHE A 97 9.16 20.59 -0.34
C PHE A 97 10.45 20.47 -1.18
N TYR A 98 11.26 19.47 -0.92
CA TYR A 98 12.49 19.17 -1.67
C TYR A 98 12.20 18.84 -3.14
N ARG A 99 11.13 18.10 -3.41
CA ARG A 99 10.74 17.69 -4.76
C ARG A 99 10.38 18.87 -5.68
N ILE A 100 9.83 19.95 -5.13
CA ILE A 100 9.44 21.15 -5.88
C ILE A 100 10.64 22.08 -6.14
N CYS A 101 11.63 22.13 -5.22
CA CYS A 101 12.75 23.06 -5.30
C CYS A 101 13.91 22.58 -6.17
N CYS A 102 14.03 21.29 -6.44
CA CYS A 102 15.28 20.70 -6.91
C CYS A 102 15.26 20.04 -8.30
N GLU A 103 14.28 20.31 -9.17
CA GLU A 103 14.23 19.69 -10.52
C GLU A 103 15.22 20.27 -11.54
N SER A 104 16.14 21.17 -11.18
CA SER A 104 17.04 21.76 -12.19
C SER A 104 18.51 21.35 -12.14
N ASP A 105 19.03 20.79 -11.03
CA ASP A 105 20.46 20.35 -10.96
C ASP A 105 20.66 19.33 -9.83
N PHE A 106 20.00 18.17 -9.88
CA PHE A 106 20.21 17.14 -8.87
C PHE A 106 21.15 16.03 -9.38
N VAL A 107 22.34 16.06 -8.86
CA VAL A 107 23.04 14.85 -8.42
C VAL A 107 22.24 14.35 -7.21
N ASP A 108 21.72 13.17 -7.32
CA ASP A 108 20.79 12.47 -6.43
C ASP A 108 21.45 12.18 -5.07
N ASP A 109 21.32 13.09 -4.08
CA ASP A 109 21.75 12.90 -2.69
C ASP A 109 20.58 12.99 -1.67
N GLY A 110 19.34 12.86 -2.11
CA GLY A 110 18.20 12.66 -1.24
C GLY A 110 18.01 11.18 -0.98
N GLU A 111 18.01 10.72 0.28
CA GLU A 111 17.88 9.34 0.76
C GLU A 111 16.82 8.47 0.03
N PHE A 112 16.94 8.29 -1.26
CA PHE A 112 16.75 7.01 -1.89
C PHE A 112 17.85 6.14 -1.29
N MET A 113 17.47 5.13 -0.51
CA MET A 113 18.44 4.10 -0.10
C MET A 113 19.29 3.78 -1.32
N SER A 114 20.60 3.89 -1.17
CA SER A 114 21.49 3.73 -2.30
C SER A 114 21.17 2.39 -2.97
N GLU A 115 21.21 2.30 -4.28
CA GLU A 115 21.03 1.02 -5.01
C GLU A 115 21.81 -0.10 -4.31
N LYS A 116 22.96 0.23 -3.73
CA LYS A 116 23.79 -0.66 -2.95
C LYS A 116 23.08 -1.22 -1.70
N GLU A 117 22.34 -0.41 -0.94
CA GLU A 117 21.62 -0.86 0.26
C GLU A 117 20.42 -1.73 -0.09
N ILE A 118 19.72 -1.42 -1.18
CA ILE A 118 18.61 -2.25 -1.68
C ILE A 118 19.13 -3.62 -2.12
N HIS A 119 20.27 -3.67 -2.83
CA HIS A 119 20.91 -4.90 -3.26
C HIS A 119 21.48 -5.69 -2.08
N GLU A 120 21.97 -5.02 -1.02
CA GLU A 120 22.39 -5.69 0.22
C GLU A 120 21.20 -6.38 0.92
N LYS A 121 20.03 -5.72 0.98
CA LYS A 121 18.80 -6.34 1.49
C LYS A 121 18.36 -7.53 0.63
N LEU A 122 18.51 -7.43 -0.70
CA LEU A 122 18.25 -8.54 -1.61
C LEU A 122 19.17 -9.74 -1.33
N GLU A 123 20.47 -9.50 -1.15
CA GLU A 123 21.40 -10.58 -0.79
C GLU A 123 21.10 -11.17 0.59
N ASN A 124 20.71 -10.36 1.55
CA ASN A 124 20.25 -10.83 2.86
C ASN A 124 19.00 -11.73 2.72
N LEU A 125 18.04 -11.36 1.86
CA LEU A 125 16.87 -12.18 1.55
C LEU A 125 17.27 -13.52 0.92
N LYS A 126 18.16 -13.51 -0.06
CA LYS A 126 18.68 -14.74 -0.69
C LYS A 126 19.36 -15.65 0.33
N ASN A 127 20.21 -15.09 1.19
CA ASN A 127 20.91 -15.82 2.23
C ASN A 127 19.95 -16.41 3.27
N TYR A 128 18.93 -15.62 3.67
CA TYR A 128 17.89 -16.11 4.57
C TYR A 128 17.12 -17.28 3.95
N LEU A 129 16.69 -17.17 2.70
CA LEU A 129 15.99 -18.26 1.99
C LEU A 129 16.88 -19.52 1.86
N ARG A 130 18.18 -19.37 1.53
CA ARG A 130 19.13 -20.50 1.49
C ARG A 130 19.19 -21.20 2.86
N SER A 131 19.19 -20.45 3.96
CA SER A 131 19.21 -21.02 5.31
C SER A 131 17.95 -21.83 5.66
N LEU A 132 16.81 -21.55 4.99
CA LEU A 132 15.59 -22.34 5.17
C LEU A 132 15.61 -23.67 4.42
N GLY A 133 16.39 -23.80 3.34
CA GLY A 133 16.61 -25.02 2.59
C GLY A 133 15.42 -25.44 1.69
N SER A 134 14.19 -25.45 2.20
CA SER A 134 12.99 -25.73 1.42
C SER A 134 11.80 -24.91 1.92
N VAL A 135 11.01 -24.33 1.01
CA VAL A 135 9.90 -23.44 1.37
C VAL A 135 8.67 -23.68 0.51
N ILE A 136 7.50 -23.55 1.12
CA ILE A 136 6.27 -23.20 0.41
C ILE A 136 6.08 -21.68 0.53
N VAL A 137 5.85 -21.01 -0.60
CA VAL A 137 5.45 -19.61 -0.63
C VAL A 137 3.94 -19.53 -0.85
N ALA A 138 3.21 -18.94 0.10
CA ALA A 138 1.80 -18.60 -0.08
C ALA A 138 1.70 -17.51 -1.16
N PHE A 139 1.22 -17.91 -2.33
CA PHE A 139 1.30 -17.13 -3.56
C PHE A 139 -0.05 -16.57 -3.98
N SER A 140 -0.16 -15.24 -4.03
CA SER A 140 -1.38 -14.51 -4.39
C SER A 140 -1.27 -13.73 -5.69
N SER A 141 -0.24 -13.97 -6.50
CA SER A 141 0.12 -13.16 -7.69
C SER A 141 0.21 -11.64 -7.47
N GLY A 142 0.28 -11.19 -6.22
CA GLY A 142 0.57 -9.80 -5.87
C GLY A 142 2.06 -9.49 -5.97
N VAL A 143 2.43 -8.20 -5.96
CA VAL A 143 3.83 -7.74 -6.11
C VAL A 143 4.78 -8.46 -5.14
N ASP A 144 4.44 -8.46 -3.84
CA ASP A 144 5.33 -8.98 -2.79
C ASP A 144 5.49 -10.50 -2.88
N SER A 145 4.38 -11.22 -3.05
CA SER A 145 4.41 -12.68 -3.15
C SER A 145 5.07 -13.17 -4.43
N THR A 146 4.94 -12.42 -5.54
CA THR A 146 5.64 -12.72 -6.80
C THR A 146 7.14 -12.51 -6.66
N PHE A 147 7.56 -11.40 -6.07
CA PHE A 147 8.96 -11.14 -5.79
C PHE A 147 9.56 -12.19 -4.87
N LEU A 148 8.91 -12.47 -3.75
CA LEU A 148 9.38 -13.50 -2.80
C LEU A 148 9.50 -14.87 -3.45
N LEU A 149 8.49 -15.29 -4.23
CA LEU A 149 8.47 -16.57 -4.91
C LEU A 149 9.60 -16.69 -5.94
N LYS A 150 9.81 -15.63 -6.74
CA LYS A 150 10.89 -15.58 -7.73
C LYS A 150 12.26 -15.72 -7.06
N ILE A 151 12.55 -14.93 -6.02
CA ILE A 151 13.82 -15.03 -5.29
C ILE A 151 13.98 -16.39 -4.63
N ALA A 152 12.91 -16.94 -4.04
CA ALA A 152 12.96 -18.29 -3.44
C ALA A 152 13.30 -19.35 -4.49
N HIS A 153 12.68 -19.28 -5.66
CA HIS A 153 12.96 -20.23 -6.77
C HIS A 153 14.38 -20.06 -7.30
N ASP A 154 14.86 -18.84 -7.48
CA ASP A 154 16.20 -18.57 -7.99
C ASP A 154 17.32 -19.13 -7.08
N VAL A 155 17.08 -19.18 -5.75
CA VAL A 155 18.08 -19.65 -4.80
C VAL A 155 17.89 -21.10 -4.35
N LEU A 156 16.68 -21.66 -4.42
CA LEU A 156 16.35 -23.00 -3.91
C LEU A 156 15.93 -23.98 -5.02
N GLY A 157 15.69 -23.48 -6.25
CA GLY A 157 15.23 -24.31 -7.36
C GLY A 157 13.92 -25.02 -7.04
N GLU A 158 13.87 -26.32 -7.24
CA GLU A 158 12.70 -27.18 -7.02
C GLU A 158 12.25 -27.27 -5.55
N ASN A 159 13.10 -26.82 -4.59
CA ASN A 159 12.76 -26.76 -3.18
C ASN A 159 11.91 -25.52 -2.81
N ALA A 160 11.63 -24.64 -3.78
CA ALA A 160 10.66 -23.55 -3.65
C ALA A 160 9.37 -23.92 -4.39
N VAL A 161 8.27 -24.04 -3.65
CA VAL A 161 6.96 -24.44 -4.17
C VAL A 161 5.97 -23.30 -3.94
N ALA A 162 5.20 -22.94 -4.96
CA ALA A 162 4.11 -22.00 -4.85
C ALA A 162 2.83 -22.69 -4.40
N VAL A 163 2.08 -22.10 -3.46
CA VAL A 163 0.75 -22.56 -3.09
C VAL A 163 -0.23 -21.39 -3.15
N THR A 164 -1.26 -21.53 -3.98
CA THR A 164 -2.35 -20.54 -4.08
C THR A 164 -3.63 -21.11 -3.46
N ALA A 165 -4.18 -20.39 -2.49
CA ALA A 165 -5.50 -20.70 -1.92
C ALA A 165 -6.59 -20.17 -2.86
N LYS A 166 -7.39 -21.06 -3.42
CA LYS A 166 -8.58 -20.74 -4.20
C LYS A 166 -9.78 -20.60 -3.26
N SER A 167 -10.42 -19.45 -3.29
CA SER A 167 -11.60 -19.16 -2.50
C SER A 167 -12.56 -18.25 -3.25
N CYS A 168 -13.80 -18.18 -2.80
CA CYS A 168 -14.79 -17.24 -3.36
C CYS A 168 -14.37 -15.75 -3.18
N SER A 169 -13.50 -15.47 -2.20
CA SER A 169 -12.95 -14.12 -1.96
C SER A 169 -11.72 -13.80 -2.79
N PHE A 170 -11.17 -14.79 -3.53
CA PHE A 170 -10.00 -14.63 -4.39
C PHE A 170 -10.43 -14.63 -5.86
N PRO A 171 -10.25 -13.52 -6.59
CA PRO A 171 -10.71 -13.43 -7.97
C PRO A 171 -10.09 -14.50 -8.87
N LYS A 172 -10.89 -15.02 -9.82
CA LYS A 172 -10.40 -16.01 -10.76
C LYS A 172 -9.19 -15.53 -11.57
N ARG A 173 -9.20 -14.25 -12.00
CA ARG A 173 -8.08 -13.65 -12.74
C ARG A 173 -6.75 -13.72 -11.98
N GLU A 174 -6.78 -13.52 -10.65
CA GLU A 174 -5.57 -13.62 -9.83
C GLU A 174 -5.06 -15.06 -9.73
N ALA A 175 -5.97 -16.05 -9.71
CA ALA A 175 -5.62 -17.46 -9.73
C ALA A 175 -5.02 -17.88 -11.08
N ASP A 176 -5.62 -17.42 -12.18
CA ASP A 176 -5.15 -17.69 -13.55
C ASP A 176 -3.76 -17.06 -13.78
N GLU A 177 -3.54 -15.82 -13.34
CA GLU A 177 -2.22 -15.16 -13.38
C GLU A 177 -1.17 -15.88 -12.53
N ALA A 178 -1.56 -16.41 -11.37
CA ALA A 178 -0.65 -17.18 -10.50
C ALA A 178 -0.19 -18.45 -11.20
N GLU A 179 -1.11 -19.18 -11.85
CA GLU A 179 -0.81 -20.40 -12.60
C GLU A 179 0.09 -20.10 -13.81
N GLU A 180 -0.24 -19.06 -14.58
CA GLU A 180 0.55 -18.65 -15.75
C GLU A 180 1.98 -18.24 -15.36
N PHE A 181 2.13 -17.44 -14.30
CA PHE A 181 3.45 -17.05 -13.79
C PHE A 181 4.29 -18.26 -13.41
N CYS A 182 3.75 -19.17 -12.60
CA CYS A 182 4.45 -20.37 -12.18
C CYS A 182 4.84 -21.26 -13.36
N LYS A 183 3.95 -21.43 -14.35
CA LYS A 183 4.23 -22.20 -15.57
C LYS A 183 5.36 -21.57 -16.37
N LYS A 184 5.36 -20.25 -16.54
CA LYS A 184 6.39 -19.50 -17.26
C LYS A 184 7.75 -19.61 -16.61
N GLU A 185 7.80 -19.49 -15.28
CA GLU A 185 9.05 -19.54 -14.51
C GLU A 185 9.52 -20.95 -14.16
N GLY A 186 8.77 -22.00 -14.54
CA GLY A 186 9.09 -23.39 -14.23
C GLY A 186 8.94 -23.73 -12.74
N ILE A 187 8.11 -23.00 -12.00
CA ILE A 187 7.91 -23.18 -10.57
C ILE A 187 6.79 -24.19 -10.31
N ARG A 188 7.05 -25.15 -9.44
CA ARG A 188 6.00 -26.09 -9.00
C ARG A 188 4.90 -25.34 -8.27
N HIS A 189 3.65 -25.45 -8.79
CA HIS A 189 2.48 -24.75 -8.25
C HIS A 189 1.41 -25.76 -7.79
N ILE A 190 0.86 -25.52 -6.61
CA ILE A 190 -0.23 -26.31 -6.03
C ILE A 190 -1.36 -25.37 -5.65
N SER A 191 -2.58 -25.72 -6.02
CA SER A 191 -3.77 -25.02 -5.57
C SER A 191 -4.43 -25.77 -4.41
N VAL A 192 -4.87 -25.05 -3.38
CA VAL A 192 -5.65 -25.58 -2.27
C VAL A 192 -6.98 -24.83 -2.18
N ASP A 193 -8.05 -25.55 -1.95
CA ASP A 193 -9.37 -24.91 -1.76
C ASP A 193 -9.49 -24.36 -0.33
N SER A 194 -9.92 -23.11 -0.23
CA SER A 194 -10.26 -22.48 1.04
C SER A 194 -11.76 -22.51 1.26
N GLU A 195 -12.16 -22.94 2.44
CA GLU A 195 -13.55 -23.10 2.88
C GLU A 195 -13.94 -22.00 3.87
N GLU A 196 -13.40 -20.80 3.68
CA GLU A 196 -13.61 -19.66 4.60
C GLU A 196 -15.09 -19.29 4.79
N LEU A 197 -15.95 -19.53 3.76
CA LEU A 197 -17.39 -19.31 3.87
C LEU A 197 -18.08 -20.38 4.70
N ASP A 198 -17.45 -21.51 5.00
CA ASP A 198 -18.00 -22.53 5.89
C ASP A 198 -17.73 -22.20 7.37
N ILE A 199 -16.90 -21.19 7.64
CA ILE A 199 -16.68 -20.62 8.97
C ILE A 199 -17.83 -19.64 9.29
N PRO A 200 -18.78 -19.97 10.21
CA PRO A 200 -19.95 -19.11 10.46
C PRO A 200 -19.56 -17.71 10.93
N GLU A 201 -18.48 -17.60 11.70
CA GLU A 201 -17.93 -16.32 12.17
C GLU A 201 -17.42 -15.46 11.02
N PHE A 202 -16.77 -16.07 10.02
CA PHE A 202 -16.25 -15.35 8.86
C PHE A 202 -17.39 -14.73 8.03
N ARG A 203 -18.48 -15.47 7.80
CA ARG A 203 -19.66 -14.97 7.06
C ARG A 203 -20.25 -13.71 7.68
N ARG A 204 -20.20 -13.57 9.00
CA ARG A 204 -20.68 -12.38 9.71
C ARG A 204 -19.79 -11.15 9.55
N ASN A 205 -18.68 -11.29 8.81
CA ASN A 205 -17.75 -10.24 8.52
C ASN A 205 -17.24 -9.46 9.76
N PRO A 206 -16.69 -10.14 10.77
CA PRO A 206 -16.17 -9.49 11.95
C PRO A 206 -14.93 -8.67 11.65
N LYS A 207 -14.55 -7.77 12.56
CA LYS A 207 -13.32 -6.97 12.44
C LYS A 207 -12.07 -7.85 12.26
N ASN A 208 -12.02 -9.00 12.90
CA ASN A 208 -10.91 -9.97 12.83
C ASN A 208 -11.06 -11.04 11.72
N ARG A 209 -11.94 -10.84 10.71
CA ARG A 209 -12.16 -11.84 9.64
C ARG A 209 -10.87 -12.29 8.96
N CYS A 210 -9.90 -11.36 8.78
CA CYS A 210 -8.60 -11.69 8.16
C CYS A 210 -7.79 -12.68 9.00
N TYR A 211 -7.94 -12.67 10.33
CA TYR A 211 -7.35 -13.68 11.21
C TYR A 211 -7.97 -15.05 10.96
N LEU A 212 -9.31 -15.12 10.91
CA LEU A 212 -10.03 -16.39 10.69
C LEU A 212 -9.64 -17.02 9.35
N CYS A 213 -9.68 -16.24 8.26
CA CYS A 213 -9.31 -16.66 6.93
C CYS A 213 -7.85 -17.14 6.88
N LYS A 214 -6.89 -16.31 7.33
CA LYS A 214 -5.47 -16.70 7.31
C LYS A 214 -5.18 -17.92 8.17
N LYS A 215 -5.83 -18.06 9.31
CA LYS A 215 -5.67 -19.23 10.18
C LYS A 215 -6.09 -20.52 9.46
N GLU A 216 -7.24 -20.51 8.79
CA GLU A 216 -7.74 -21.64 8.00
C GLU A 216 -6.78 -21.98 6.86
N ILE A 217 -6.45 -20.99 6.00
CA ILE A 217 -5.59 -21.16 4.82
C ILE A 217 -4.19 -21.67 5.22
N PHE A 218 -3.54 -21.02 6.18
CA PHE A 218 -2.18 -21.43 6.58
C PHE A 218 -2.14 -22.76 7.30
N THR A 219 -3.22 -23.16 8.00
CA THR A 219 -3.31 -24.51 8.55
C THR A 219 -3.29 -25.56 7.43
N LYS A 220 -4.03 -25.36 6.35
CA LYS A 220 -4.02 -26.24 5.16
C LYS A 220 -2.65 -26.24 4.47
N ILE A 221 -2.05 -25.07 4.26
CA ILE A 221 -0.72 -24.96 3.62
C ILE A 221 0.35 -25.66 4.45
N ILE A 222 0.31 -25.54 5.79
CA ILE A 222 1.26 -26.24 6.68
C ILE A 222 1.07 -27.75 6.61
N ALA A 223 -0.15 -28.26 6.54
CA ALA A 223 -0.41 -29.68 6.35
C ALA A 223 0.18 -30.16 5.02
N LEU A 224 -0.07 -29.41 3.93
CA LEU A 224 0.51 -29.69 2.61
C LEU A 224 2.05 -29.65 2.61
N ALA A 225 2.66 -28.73 3.35
CA ALA A 225 4.11 -28.65 3.51
C ALA A 225 4.69 -29.94 4.13
N LYS A 226 4.04 -30.44 5.19
CA LYS A 226 4.43 -31.69 5.85
C LYS A 226 4.31 -32.89 4.91
N GLU A 227 3.23 -33.01 4.15
CA GLU A 227 3.02 -34.08 3.17
C GLU A 227 4.10 -34.06 2.08
N ASN A 228 4.53 -32.88 1.65
CA ASN A 228 5.56 -32.70 0.63
C ASN A 228 6.99 -32.67 1.20
N LYS A 229 7.17 -32.89 2.50
CA LYS A 229 8.49 -32.84 3.20
C LYS A 229 9.20 -31.50 3.05
N ILE A 230 8.43 -30.41 2.98
CA ILE A 230 8.94 -29.04 2.95
C ILE A 230 8.92 -28.47 4.36
N THR A 231 10.00 -27.85 4.78
CA THR A 231 10.22 -27.49 6.18
C THR A 231 9.48 -26.21 6.59
N PHE A 232 9.43 -25.22 5.72
CA PHE A 232 8.91 -23.89 6.07
C PHE A 232 7.82 -23.42 5.13
N VAL A 233 6.87 -22.68 5.69
CA VAL A 233 5.87 -21.90 4.94
C VAL A 233 6.24 -20.43 5.07
N CYS A 234 6.24 -19.71 3.93
CA CYS A 234 6.57 -18.30 3.81
C CYS A 234 5.39 -17.52 3.25
N GLU A 235 5.27 -16.24 3.64
CA GLU A 235 4.28 -15.31 3.10
C GLU A 235 4.89 -13.94 2.80
N GLY A 236 4.22 -13.13 1.98
CA GLY A 236 4.77 -11.93 1.37
C GLY A 236 4.55 -10.62 2.14
N SER A 237 4.33 -10.63 3.47
CA SER A 237 4.25 -9.38 4.22
C SER A 237 5.59 -8.66 4.25
N ASN A 238 5.56 -7.33 4.08
CA ASN A 238 6.73 -6.45 4.06
C ASN A 238 6.72 -5.46 5.23
N MET A 239 7.65 -4.49 5.26
CA MET A 239 7.80 -3.56 6.37
C MET A 239 6.64 -2.56 6.49
N ASP A 240 5.97 -2.18 5.38
CA ASP A 240 4.83 -1.26 5.39
C ASP A 240 3.56 -1.89 6.02
N ASP A 241 3.58 -3.21 6.24
CA ASP A 241 2.52 -3.89 6.96
C ASP A 241 2.58 -3.67 8.48
N ASN A 242 3.64 -3.04 9.00
CA ASN A 242 3.78 -2.67 10.39
C ASN A 242 2.96 -1.39 10.69
N GLY A 243 2.19 -1.40 11.76
CA GLY A 243 1.45 -0.21 12.23
C GLY A 243 0.02 -0.07 11.73
N ASP A 244 -0.45 -0.92 10.80
CA ASP A 244 -1.85 -0.99 10.41
C ASP A 244 -2.60 -2.07 11.21
N TYR A 245 -3.93 -1.94 11.31
CA TYR A 245 -4.78 -2.98 11.90
C TYR A 245 -4.85 -4.19 10.95
N ARG A 246 -3.97 -5.16 11.19
CA ARG A 246 -3.84 -6.37 10.37
C ARG A 246 -3.95 -7.65 11.18
N PRO A 247 -5.15 -8.02 11.63
CA PRO A 247 -5.36 -9.21 12.48
C PRO A 247 -4.86 -10.51 11.82
N GLY A 248 -4.73 -10.54 10.50
CA GLY A 248 -4.15 -11.68 9.80
C GLY A 248 -2.67 -11.94 10.11
N LEU A 249 -1.88 -10.94 10.52
CA LEU A 249 -0.49 -11.12 10.93
C LEU A 249 -0.36 -11.91 12.23
N GLN A 250 -1.36 -11.81 13.10
CA GLN A 250 -1.41 -12.61 14.32
C GLN A 250 -1.51 -14.11 13.99
N ALA A 251 -2.38 -14.50 13.05
CA ALA A 251 -2.49 -15.91 12.61
C ALA A 251 -1.17 -16.42 12.01
N VAL A 252 -0.49 -15.60 11.21
CA VAL A 252 0.83 -15.90 10.62
C VAL A 252 1.86 -16.19 11.71
N ALA A 253 1.92 -15.34 12.75
CA ALA A 253 2.85 -15.50 13.87
C ALA A 253 2.53 -16.73 14.73
N GLU A 254 1.26 -16.95 15.09
CA GLU A 254 0.80 -18.09 15.88
C GLU A 254 1.12 -19.44 15.20
N LEU A 255 1.04 -19.49 13.88
CA LEU A 255 1.28 -20.70 13.08
C LEU A 255 2.77 -20.88 12.71
N GLY A 256 3.65 -19.96 13.08
CA GLY A 256 5.08 -20.04 12.81
C GLY A 256 5.45 -19.83 11.34
N VAL A 257 4.53 -19.26 10.54
CA VAL A 257 4.78 -18.91 9.14
C VAL A 257 5.82 -17.80 9.07
N LYS A 258 6.75 -17.90 8.13
CA LYS A 258 7.85 -16.96 7.99
C LYS A 258 7.44 -15.79 7.08
N SER A 259 7.89 -14.58 7.40
CA SER A 259 7.75 -13.36 6.58
C SER A 259 9.14 -12.87 6.14
N PRO A 260 9.76 -13.49 5.11
CA PRO A 260 11.14 -13.22 4.73
C PRO A 260 11.39 -11.75 4.35
N LEU A 261 10.43 -11.10 3.67
CA LEU A 261 10.57 -9.70 3.27
C LEU A 261 10.65 -8.76 4.48
N ARG A 262 9.80 -9.00 5.51
CA ARG A 262 9.87 -8.27 6.79
C ARG A 262 11.16 -8.57 7.55
N TYR A 263 11.57 -9.84 7.60
CA TYR A 263 12.80 -10.24 8.27
C TYR A 263 14.04 -9.52 7.69
N CYS A 264 14.05 -9.29 6.37
CA CYS A 264 15.11 -8.58 5.68
C CYS A 264 14.87 -7.07 5.54
N ASN A 265 13.91 -6.50 6.27
CA ASN A 265 13.59 -5.06 6.29
C ASN A 265 13.29 -4.47 4.90
N LEU A 266 12.60 -5.23 4.04
CA LEU A 266 12.20 -4.77 2.72
C LEU A 266 10.87 -4.01 2.77
N TYR A 267 10.87 -2.81 2.20
CA TYR A 267 9.70 -1.95 2.01
C TYR A 267 9.07 -2.15 0.63
N LYS A 268 7.82 -1.74 0.48
CA LYS A 268 7.05 -1.91 -0.76
C LYS A 268 7.71 -1.27 -1.98
N GLU A 269 8.26 -0.08 -1.81
CA GLU A 269 8.93 0.63 -2.89
C GLU A 269 10.21 -0.07 -3.34
N GLU A 270 10.99 -0.60 -2.41
CA GLU A 270 12.20 -1.39 -2.71
C GLU A 270 11.85 -2.68 -3.44
N ILE A 271 10.79 -3.38 -2.99
CA ILE A 271 10.28 -4.57 -3.66
C ILE A 271 9.84 -4.26 -5.10
N ARG A 272 9.18 -3.10 -5.33
CA ARG A 272 8.81 -2.66 -6.69
C ARG A 272 10.01 -2.32 -7.54
N ALA A 273 11.02 -1.64 -7.00
CA ALA A 273 12.25 -1.30 -7.70
C ALA A 273 12.98 -2.57 -8.16
N LEU A 274 13.23 -3.51 -7.25
CA LEU A 274 13.84 -4.81 -7.55
C LEU A 274 12.99 -5.63 -8.53
N SER A 275 11.67 -5.63 -8.37
CA SER A 275 10.75 -6.33 -9.28
C SER A 275 10.82 -5.76 -10.69
N LYS A 276 10.97 -4.43 -10.83
CA LYS A 276 11.14 -3.76 -12.12
C LYS A 276 12.47 -4.12 -12.77
N GLU A 277 13.56 -4.10 -12.00
CA GLU A 277 14.89 -4.50 -12.45
C GLU A 277 14.91 -5.94 -12.97
N MET A 278 14.22 -6.84 -12.25
CA MET A 278 14.06 -8.25 -12.63
C MET A 278 13.01 -8.48 -13.73
N ASN A 279 12.40 -7.44 -14.26
CA ASN A 279 11.33 -7.50 -15.27
C ASN A 279 10.12 -8.38 -14.85
N LEU A 280 9.78 -8.43 -13.55
CA LEU A 280 8.63 -9.15 -13.08
C LEU A 280 7.34 -8.45 -13.54
N PRO A 281 6.32 -9.20 -14.03
CA PRO A 281 5.13 -8.59 -14.61
C PRO A 281 4.30 -7.80 -13.60
N THR A 282 4.46 -8.10 -12.31
CA THR A 282 3.66 -7.52 -11.23
C THR A 282 4.22 -6.21 -10.66
N TRP A 283 5.35 -5.70 -11.11
CA TRP A 283 6.01 -4.54 -10.49
C TRP A 283 5.13 -3.27 -10.44
N LYS A 284 4.25 -3.07 -11.44
CA LYS A 284 3.26 -1.97 -11.48
C LYS A 284 1.89 -2.34 -10.90
N LYS A 285 1.69 -3.64 -10.58
CA LYS A 285 0.38 -4.13 -10.17
C LYS A 285 -0.10 -3.39 -8.93
N GLN A 286 -1.34 -2.92 -8.98
CA GLN A 286 -1.98 -2.27 -7.85
C GLN A 286 -2.21 -3.25 -6.71
N SER A 287 -2.21 -2.73 -5.47
CA SER A 287 -2.50 -3.56 -4.31
C SER A 287 -3.94 -4.06 -4.38
N PHE A 288 -4.09 -5.38 -4.48
CA PHE A 288 -5.38 -6.02 -4.51
C PHE A 288 -5.66 -6.70 -3.15
N ALA A 289 -6.64 -6.20 -2.42
CA ALA A 289 -7.15 -6.87 -1.23
C ALA A 289 -8.26 -7.85 -1.62
N CYS A 290 -8.45 -8.94 -0.86
CA CYS A 290 -9.51 -9.94 -1.12
C CYS A 290 -10.89 -9.29 -1.25
N LEU A 291 -11.79 -9.90 -2.03
CA LEU A 291 -13.14 -9.37 -2.30
C LEU A 291 -13.98 -9.18 -1.02
N SER A 292 -13.72 -9.95 0.03
CA SER A 292 -14.39 -9.78 1.33
C SER A 292 -14.18 -8.39 1.93
N SER A 293 -13.12 -7.66 1.53
CA SER A 293 -12.89 -6.28 1.95
C SER A 293 -13.86 -5.28 1.34
N ARG A 294 -14.73 -5.69 0.41
CA ARG A 294 -15.73 -4.83 -0.23
C ARG A 294 -17.02 -4.74 0.59
N PHE A 295 -17.11 -5.48 1.67
CA PHE A 295 -18.27 -5.55 2.55
C PHE A 295 -18.03 -4.73 3.81
N PRO A 296 -18.94 -3.84 4.22
CA PRO A 296 -18.89 -3.20 5.52
C PRO A 296 -18.83 -4.23 6.66
N TYR A 297 -18.08 -3.93 7.71
CA TYR A 297 -18.01 -4.84 8.87
C TYR A 297 -19.38 -5.11 9.45
N GLY A 298 -19.67 -6.38 9.74
CA GLY A 298 -20.96 -6.86 10.24
C GLY A 298 -22.00 -7.18 9.17
N GLU A 299 -21.76 -6.81 7.90
CA GLU A 299 -22.60 -7.26 6.79
C GLU A 299 -22.21 -8.66 6.33
N GLU A 300 -23.20 -9.51 6.08
CA GLU A 300 -22.98 -10.90 5.69
C GLU A 300 -22.25 -11.02 4.33
N ILE A 301 -21.18 -11.81 4.35
CA ILE A 301 -20.45 -12.22 3.15
C ILE A 301 -21.09 -13.50 2.61
N SER A 302 -21.49 -13.47 1.34
CA SER A 302 -22.01 -14.65 0.62
C SER A 302 -21.37 -14.81 -0.73
N GLU A 303 -21.32 -16.03 -1.24
CA GLU A 303 -20.76 -16.35 -2.56
C GLU A 303 -21.43 -15.53 -3.66
N LYS A 304 -22.76 -15.41 -3.63
CA LYS A 304 -23.51 -14.60 -4.58
C LYS A 304 -23.04 -13.15 -4.60
N LYS A 305 -22.90 -12.51 -3.43
CA LYS A 305 -22.46 -11.12 -3.34
C LYS A 305 -21.00 -10.95 -3.75
N LEU A 306 -20.13 -11.90 -3.41
CA LEU A 306 -18.74 -11.92 -3.86
C LEU A 306 -18.64 -11.98 -5.39
N LEU A 307 -19.44 -12.83 -6.02
CA LEU A 307 -19.49 -12.94 -7.47
C LEU A 307 -20.02 -11.66 -8.15
N MET A 308 -21.01 -11.00 -7.53
CA MET A 308 -21.52 -9.71 -8.04
C MET A 308 -20.39 -8.66 -8.03
N VAL A 309 -19.64 -8.57 -6.93
CA VAL A 309 -18.54 -7.64 -6.78
C VAL A 309 -17.39 -7.96 -7.75
N ASP A 310 -17.00 -9.23 -7.87
CA ASP A 310 -15.92 -9.66 -8.77
C ASP A 310 -16.23 -9.31 -10.23
N ARG A 311 -17.46 -9.61 -10.69
CA ARG A 311 -17.89 -9.24 -12.04
C ARG A 311 -17.91 -7.73 -12.26
N ALA A 312 -18.33 -6.96 -11.26
CA ALA A 312 -18.36 -5.52 -11.37
C ALA A 312 -16.95 -4.91 -11.43
N GLU A 313 -16.02 -5.38 -10.60
CA GLU A 313 -14.62 -4.93 -10.67
C GLU A 313 -13.95 -5.38 -11.96
N GLN A 314 -14.21 -6.61 -12.44
CA GLN A 314 -13.69 -7.08 -13.73
C GLN A 314 -14.19 -6.21 -14.89
N PHE A 315 -15.48 -5.90 -14.94
CA PHE A 315 -16.05 -5.03 -15.97
C PHE A 315 -15.36 -3.64 -15.99
N LEU A 316 -15.11 -3.06 -14.83
CA LEU A 316 -14.42 -1.77 -14.76
C LEU A 316 -12.93 -1.88 -15.16
N LEU A 317 -12.25 -2.97 -14.83
CA LEU A 317 -10.90 -3.25 -15.29
C LEU A 317 -10.84 -3.39 -16.82
N ASP A 318 -11.81 -4.09 -17.41
CA ASP A 318 -11.94 -4.23 -18.88
C ASP A 318 -12.20 -2.88 -19.58
N LYS A 319 -12.74 -1.90 -18.84
CA LYS A 319 -12.86 -0.51 -19.26
C LYS A 319 -11.61 0.33 -18.95
N GLU A 320 -10.50 -0.31 -18.60
CA GLU A 320 -9.21 0.34 -18.33
C GLU A 320 -9.24 1.34 -17.16
N PHE A 321 -10.06 1.07 -16.13
CA PHE A 321 -9.91 1.75 -14.85
C PHE A 321 -8.75 1.10 -14.09
N CYS A 322 -7.81 1.92 -13.61
CA CYS A 322 -6.59 1.40 -13.01
C CYS A 322 -6.76 1.12 -11.51
N GLN A 323 -7.32 2.05 -10.76
CA GLN A 323 -7.46 1.96 -9.31
C GLN A 323 -8.92 2.09 -8.90
N LEU A 324 -9.52 0.97 -8.55
CA LEU A 324 -10.96 0.91 -8.29
C LEU A 324 -11.32 -0.06 -7.16
N ARG A 325 -12.51 0.12 -6.61
CA ARG A 325 -13.22 -0.84 -5.75
C ARG A 325 -14.71 -0.74 -6.01
N VAL A 326 -15.39 -1.86 -6.00
CA VAL A 326 -16.85 -1.89 -5.97
C VAL A 326 -17.28 -2.45 -4.62
N ARG A 327 -17.74 -1.56 -3.73
CA ARG A 327 -18.28 -1.95 -2.43
C ARG A 327 -19.72 -2.37 -2.58
N ILE A 328 -20.13 -3.36 -1.80
CA ILE A 328 -21.53 -3.75 -1.70
C ILE A 328 -22.06 -3.36 -0.31
N HIS A 329 -23.19 -2.68 -0.26
CA HIS A 329 -23.88 -2.30 0.96
C HIS A 329 -25.26 -2.98 0.97
N GLY A 330 -25.61 -3.58 2.11
CA GLY A 330 -26.83 -4.36 2.25
C GLY A 330 -26.88 -5.52 1.26
N GLU A 331 -28.01 -5.66 0.54
CA GLU A 331 -28.18 -6.78 -0.38
C GLU A 331 -27.70 -6.48 -1.81
N ASN A 332 -27.77 -5.23 -2.26
CA ASN A 332 -27.65 -4.95 -3.70
C ASN A 332 -27.32 -3.49 -4.08
N LEU A 333 -26.78 -2.68 -3.16
CA LEU A 333 -26.26 -1.35 -3.50
C LEU A 333 -24.76 -1.46 -3.83
N ALA A 334 -24.38 -1.10 -5.05
CA ALA A 334 -22.99 -0.90 -5.44
C ALA A 334 -22.55 0.54 -5.13
N ARG A 335 -21.40 0.68 -4.44
CA ARG A 335 -20.67 1.95 -4.31
C ARG A 335 -19.33 1.80 -5.02
N ILE A 336 -19.17 2.50 -6.13
CA ILE A 336 -17.98 2.48 -6.96
C ILE A 336 -17.00 3.52 -6.44
N GLU A 337 -15.78 3.10 -6.16
CA GLU A 337 -14.63 3.95 -5.83
C GLU A 337 -13.64 3.84 -6.99
N VAL A 338 -13.31 4.94 -7.66
CA VAL A 338 -12.26 5.01 -8.69
C VAL A 338 -11.25 6.08 -8.28
N SER A 339 -10.06 6.08 -8.89
CA SER A 339 -9.09 7.14 -8.61
C SER A 339 -9.70 8.53 -8.93
N PRO A 340 -9.31 9.59 -8.21
CA PRO A 340 -9.81 10.95 -8.50
C PRO A 340 -9.63 11.36 -9.96
N ALA A 341 -8.55 10.94 -10.61
CA ALA A 341 -8.28 11.23 -12.02
C ALA A 341 -9.23 10.51 -12.99
N GLU A 342 -9.91 9.44 -12.55
CA GLU A 342 -10.81 8.63 -13.36
C GLU A 342 -12.31 8.93 -13.12
N MET A 343 -12.62 9.88 -12.22
CA MET A 343 -14.01 10.23 -11.86
C MET A 343 -14.81 10.74 -13.07
N GLU A 344 -14.20 11.57 -13.91
CA GLU A 344 -14.85 12.07 -15.13
C GLU A 344 -15.15 10.93 -16.10
N LYS A 345 -14.21 10.01 -16.29
CA LYS A 345 -14.39 8.80 -17.12
C LYS A 345 -15.54 7.94 -16.60
N ALA A 346 -15.63 7.76 -15.27
CA ALA A 346 -16.71 7.00 -14.66
C ALA A 346 -18.08 7.67 -14.90
N PHE A 347 -18.15 9.01 -14.81
CA PHE A 347 -19.35 9.76 -15.10
C PHE A 347 -19.75 9.68 -16.58
N LEU A 348 -18.82 9.77 -17.50
CA LEU A 348 -19.08 9.64 -18.94
C LEU A 348 -19.62 8.25 -19.30
N LEU A 349 -19.11 7.20 -18.67
CA LEU A 349 -19.53 5.81 -18.87
C LEU A 349 -20.70 5.38 -17.97
N ARG A 350 -21.33 6.28 -17.23
CA ARG A 350 -22.33 5.97 -16.19
C ARG A 350 -23.45 5.04 -16.63
N GLU A 351 -23.97 5.22 -17.85
CA GLU A 351 -25.08 4.40 -18.34
C GLU A 351 -24.68 2.97 -18.64
N GLU A 352 -23.48 2.80 -19.21
CA GLU A 352 -22.90 1.49 -19.47
C GLU A 352 -22.57 0.77 -18.18
N ILE A 353 -21.93 1.48 -17.23
CA ILE A 353 -21.60 0.95 -15.89
C ILE A 353 -22.88 0.54 -15.16
N MET A 354 -23.89 1.41 -15.14
CA MET A 354 -25.17 1.12 -14.50
C MET A 354 -25.85 -0.11 -15.10
N GLY A 355 -25.89 -0.20 -16.43
CA GLY A 355 -26.48 -1.33 -17.15
C GLY A 355 -25.78 -2.66 -16.83
N ALA A 356 -24.45 -2.66 -16.87
CA ALA A 356 -23.64 -3.83 -16.56
C ALA A 356 -23.81 -4.29 -15.09
N LEU A 357 -23.66 -3.38 -14.12
CA LEU A 357 -23.77 -3.73 -12.71
C LEU A 357 -25.16 -4.24 -12.34
N LYS A 358 -26.23 -3.65 -12.92
CA LYS A 358 -27.58 -4.18 -12.74
C LYS A 358 -27.73 -5.59 -13.31
N SER A 359 -27.11 -5.91 -14.43
CA SER A 359 -27.12 -7.27 -14.96
C SER A 359 -26.39 -8.29 -14.07
N PHE A 360 -25.46 -7.82 -13.22
CA PHE A 360 -24.75 -8.65 -12.25
C PHE A 360 -25.53 -8.85 -10.93
N GLY A 361 -26.67 -8.15 -10.75
CA GLY A 361 -27.56 -8.31 -9.61
C GLY A 361 -27.66 -7.10 -8.67
N PHE A 362 -26.95 -6.02 -8.96
CA PHE A 362 -27.12 -4.78 -8.19
C PHE A 362 -28.42 -4.08 -8.57
N LEU A 363 -29.16 -3.57 -7.58
CA LEU A 363 -30.36 -2.77 -7.82
C LEU A 363 -30.02 -1.27 -7.94
N TYR A 364 -29.12 -0.81 -7.10
CA TYR A 364 -28.64 0.56 -7.10
C TYR A 364 -27.14 0.63 -7.36
N VAL A 365 -26.74 1.64 -8.12
CA VAL A 365 -25.33 1.90 -8.44
C VAL A 365 -25.03 3.35 -8.10
N SER A 366 -24.03 3.59 -7.28
CA SER A 366 -23.58 4.91 -6.85
C SER A 366 -22.09 5.09 -7.10
N LEU A 367 -21.65 6.31 -7.31
CA LEU A 367 -20.25 6.70 -7.38
C LEU A 367 -19.87 7.39 -6.07
N ASP A 368 -18.77 6.96 -5.44
CA ASP A 368 -18.24 7.62 -4.25
C ASP A 368 -17.56 8.94 -4.64
N LEU A 369 -18.06 10.06 -4.12
CA LEU A 369 -17.51 11.37 -4.46
C LEU A 369 -16.10 11.62 -3.93
N GLN A 370 -15.65 10.87 -2.95
CA GLN A 370 -14.27 10.94 -2.44
C GLN A 370 -13.30 10.10 -3.28
N GLY A 371 -13.84 9.19 -4.09
CA GLY A 371 -13.05 8.25 -4.88
C GLY A 371 -12.33 7.19 -4.03
N TYR A 372 -11.39 6.50 -4.66
CA TYR A 372 -10.61 5.46 -4.02
C TYR A 372 -9.64 6.04 -2.98
N ARG A 373 -9.64 5.44 -1.79
CA ARG A 373 -8.69 5.73 -0.71
C ARG A 373 -8.24 4.44 -0.05
N THR A 374 -6.93 4.35 0.20
CA THR A 374 -6.38 3.22 0.95
C THR A 374 -6.94 3.24 2.38
N GLY A 375 -7.44 2.09 2.85
CA GLY A 375 -7.95 1.95 4.21
C GLY A 375 -9.35 2.54 4.45
N ALA A 376 -10.10 2.98 3.41
CA ALA A 376 -11.44 3.58 3.56
C ALA A 376 -12.41 2.72 4.40
N MET A 377 -12.31 1.38 4.34
CA MET A 377 -13.13 0.50 5.16
C MET A 377 -12.78 0.53 6.65
N ASN A 378 -11.55 0.91 7.00
CA ASN A 378 -11.11 1.00 8.40
C ASN A 378 -11.58 2.31 9.08
N GLU A 379 -12.11 3.27 8.33
CA GLU A 379 -12.72 4.48 8.89
C GLU A 379 -13.88 4.16 9.83
N ALA A 380 -14.62 3.08 9.56
CA ALA A 380 -15.70 2.58 10.43
C ALA A 380 -15.18 1.91 11.72
N LEU A 381 -13.86 1.74 11.90
CA LEU A 381 -13.25 1.18 13.11
C LEU A 381 -12.79 2.26 14.11
N LYS A 382 -12.77 3.51 13.66
CA LYS A 382 -12.49 4.69 14.48
C LYS A 382 -13.75 5.14 15.18
#